data_46928f6ae7bdb222a0cb5f8c4760e087
#
_entry.id   46928f6ae7bdb222a0cb5f8c4760e087
#
_cell.length_a   1.000
_cell.length_b   1.000
_cell.length_c   1.000
_cell.angle_alpha   90.00
_cell.angle_beta   90.00
_cell.angle_gamma   90.00
#
_symmetry.space_group_name_H-M   'P 1'
#
loop_
_entity.id
_entity.type
_entity.pdbx_description
1 polymer ?
#
loop_
_entity_poly.entity_id
_entity_poly.type
_entity_poly.pdbx_seq_one_letter_code
_entity_poly.pdbx_strand_id
1 'polypeptide(L)'
;ESTIVLAKPVLEQYHMRATVFAIGVSVGKTTYKDTGIPIIPHFTWEQAAEARNVISVQSHSYDMHHVRQLDLQDFRSGVLRKESENASAYRNAFRKDIARFKKDMQTNLHTTAEVFAYPYGLYTETSESLLKEAGFKATVTSAHGINYVTKGDPDSLYAMKRIEVTPDIPL
;
A
#
# COMPACT_ATOMS: atom_id res chain seq x y z
N GLU A 1 3.24 -9.94 9.21
CA GLU A 1 3.77 -11.31 9.37
C GLU A 1 2.71 -12.36 9.01
N SER A 2 1.50 -12.27 9.59
CA SER A 2 0.42 -13.23 9.30
C SER A 2 0.15 -13.40 7.80
N THR A 3 0.16 -12.34 7.01
CA THR A 3 -0.10 -12.40 5.56
C THR A 3 0.92 -13.30 4.85
N ILE A 4 2.22 -13.18 5.15
CA ILE A 4 3.24 -14.02 4.52
C ILE A 4 3.26 -15.41 5.13
N VAL A 5 3.31 -15.51 6.46
CA VAL A 5 3.44 -16.79 7.17
C VAL A 5 2.25 -17.72 6.93
N LEU A 6 1.02 -17.16 6.91
CA LEU A 6 -0.19 -17.95 6.74
C LEU A 6 -0.59 -18.14 5.28
N ALA A 7 -0.45 -17.10 4.45
CA ALA A 7 -0.91 -17.18 3.06
C ALA A 7 0.09 -17.89 2.14
N LYS A 8 1.41 -17.74 2.34
CA LYS A 8 2.42 -18.32 1.45
C LYS A 8 2.25 -19.83 1.25
N PRO A 9 2.11 -20.67 2.29
CA PRO A 9 1.94 -22.13 2.11
C PRO A 9 0.69 -22.47 1.30
N VAL A 10 -0.41 -21.74 1.51
CA VAL A 10 -1.67 -21.95 0.80
C VAL A 10 -1.52 -21.56 -0.67
N LEU A 11 -0.91 -20.40 -0.95
CA LEU A 11 -0.65 -19.95 -2.33
C LEU A 11 0.24 -20.92 -3.09
N GLU A 12 1.28 -21.46 -2.44
CA GLU A 12 2.17 -22.47 -3.04
C GLU A 12 1.41 -23.77 -3.34
N GLN A 13 0.60 -24.26 -2.39
CA GLN A 13 -0.19 -25.48 -2.54
C GLN A 13 -1.17 -25.40 -3.73
N TYR A 14 -1.81 -24.26 -3.92
CA TYR A 14 -2.80 -24.05 -4.99
C TYR A 14 -2.23 -23.38 -6.25
N HIS A 15 -0.92 -23.21 -6.35
CA HIS A 15 -0.25 -22.53 -7.47
C HIS A 15 -0.81 -21.13 -7.76
N MET A 16 -1.20 -20.42 -6.72
CA MET A 16 -1.76 -19.07 -6.78
C MET A 16 -0.71 -18.02 -6.47
N ARG A 17 -1.00 -16.79 -6.89
CA ARG A 17 -0.19 -15.62 -6.56
C ARG A 17 -1.06 -14.54 -5.91
N ALA A 18 -0.44 -13.78 -5.01
CA ALA A 18 -1.08 -12.65 -4.35
C ALA A 18 -0.20 -11.39 -4.40
N THR A 19 -0.83 -10.25 -4.18
CA THR A 19 -0.15 -8.97 -3.96
C THR A 19 -0.45 -8.50 -2.55
N VAL A 20 0.59 -8.12 -1.80
CA VAL A 20 0.46 -7.46 -0.51
C VAL A 20 0.84 -5.98 -0.66
N PHE A 21 0.00 -5.09 -0.15
CA PHE A 21 0.27 -3.66 -0.12
C PHE A 21 0.85 -3.29 1.24
N ALA A 22 2.15 -3.01 1.26
CA ALA A 22 2.89 -2.78 2.49
C ALA A 22 2.89 -1.29 2.90
N ILE A 23 2.74 -1.05 4.20
CA ILE A 23 3.00 0.25 4.83
C ILE A 23 4.48 0.27 5.18
N GLY A 24 5.28 1.10 4.48
CA GLY A 24 6.75 1.04 4.54
C GLY A 24 7.31 1.16 5.95
N VAL A 25 6.85 2.14 6.72
CA VAL A 25 7.31 2.38 8.11
C VAL A 25 7.02 1.21 9.05
N SER A 26 6.06 0.35 8.70
CA SER A 26 5.64 -0.79 9.51
C SER A 26 6.38 -2.10 9.18
N VAL A 27 7.10 -2.18 8.05
CA VAL A 27 7.80 -3.41 7.68
C VAL A 27 8.81 -3.80 8.76
N GLY A 28 8.72 -5.03 9.26
CA GLY A 28 9.55 -5.57 10.34
C GLY A 28 9.23 -5.05 11.75
N LYS A 29 8.18 -4.25 11.91
CA LYS A 29 7.81 -3.71 13.23
C LYS A 29 6.87 -4.64 13.98
N THR A 30 7.04 -4.65 15.30
CA THR A 30 6.16 -5.29 16.28
C THR A 30 5.39 -4.26 17.13
N THR A 31 5.73 -2.98 16.93
CA THR A 31 5.09 -1.83 17.59
C THR A 31 4.64 -0.82 16.55
N TYR A 32 3.63 -0.03 16.89
CA TYR A 32 3.18 1.07 16.04
C TYR A 32 4.27 2.13 15.95
N LYS A 33 4.87 2.26 14.78
CA LYS A 33 6.04 3.14 14.54
C LYS A 33 7.08 2.94 15.67
N ASP A 34 7.54 4.02 16.28
CA ASP A 34 8.50 4.00 17.41
C ASP A 34 7.84 4.35 18.75
N THR A 35 6.53 4.12 18.88
CA THR A 35 5.75 4.49 20.08
C THR A 35 5.85 3.47 21.22
N GLY A 36 6.35 2.27 20.96
CA GLY A 36 6.32 1.16 21.93
C GLY A 36 4.95 0.47 22.07
N ILE A 37 3.89 0.96 21.38
CA ILE A 37 2.55 0.38 21.44
C ILE A 37 2.54 -0.92 20.59
N PRO A 38 2.25 -2.09 21.19
CA PRO A 38 2.24 -3.36 20.45
C PRO A 38 1.22 -3.37 19.32
N ILE A 39 1.61 -3.93 18.18
CA ILE A 39 0.72 -4.22 17.04
C ILE A 39 0.87 -5.68 16.62
N ILE A 40 0.00 -6.14 15.72
CA ILE A 40 0.23 -7.42 15.03
C ILE A 40 1.55 -7.28 14.26
N PRO A 41 2.54 -8.17 14.47
CA PRO A 41 3.84 -8.08 13.81
C PRO A 41 3.71 -8.02 12.30
N HIS A 42 4.38 -7.06 11.68
CA HIS A 42 4.47 -6.97 10.24
C HIS A 42 5.63 -7.83 9.73
N PHE A 43 5.51 -8.32 8.49
CA PHE A 43 6.58 -9.08 7.85
C PHE A 43 7.85 -8.23 7.66
N THR A 44 8.98 -8.88 7.62
CA THR A 44 10.28 -8.25 7.31
C THR A 44 10.56 -8.26 5.80
N TRP A 45 11.54 -7.48 5.36
CA TRP A 45 11.98 -7.51 3.96
C TRP A 45 12.56 -8.86 3.55
N GLU A 46 13.22 -9.56 4.46
CA GLU A 46 13.75 -10.92 4.24
C GLU A 46 12.60 -11.90 3.99
N GLN A 47 11.56 -11.88 4.82
CA GLN A 47 10.36 -12.70 4.64
C GLN A 47 9.67 -12.39 3.31
N ALA A 48 9.62 -11.11 2.91
CA ALA A 48 9.07 -10.71 1.62
C ALA A 48 9.92 -11.24 0.45
N ALA A 49 11.24 -11.20 0.56
CA ALA A 49 12.15 -11.74 -0.44
C ALA A 49 12.02 -13.26 -0.60
N GLU A 50 11.85 -13.99 0.49
CA GLU A 50 11.63 -15.44 0.50
C GLU A 50 10.26 -15.85 -0.09
N ALA A 51 9.27 -14.96 -0.03
CA ALA A 51 7.93 -15.22 -0.55
C ALA A 51 7.71 -14.74 -2.00
N ARG A 52 8.73 -14.18 -2.66
CA ARG A 52 8.62 -13.50 -3.98
C ARG A 52 8.11 -14.38 -5.12
N ASN A 53 8.18 -15.70 -4.99
CA ASN A 53 7.66 -16.65 -5.97
C ASN A 53 6.13 -16.64 -6.05
N VAL A 54 5.44 -16.33 -4.94
CA VAL A 54 3.97 -16.32 -4.85
C VAL A 54 3.39 -15.00 -4.33
N ILE A 55 4.18 -14.14 -3.68
CA ILE A 55 3.71 -12.84 -3.15
C ILE A 55 4.53 -11.70 -3.76
N SER A 56 3.82 -10.76 -4.41
CA SER A 56 4.34 -9.47 -4.84
C SER A 56 4.09 -8.42 -3.78
N VAL A 57 5.12 -7.65 -3.40
CA VAL A 57 4.96 -6.50 -2.51
C VAL A 57 4.73 -5.25 -3.35
N GLN A 58 3.71 -4.47 -2.99
CA GLN A 58 3.36 -3.20 -3.62
C GLN A 58 3.12 -2.13 -2.54
N SER A 59 2.91 -0.88 -2.93
CA SER A 59 2.87 0.24 -1.99
C SER A 59 1.50 0.50 -1.39
N HIS A 60 1.47 0.69 -0.05
CA HIS A 60 0.35 1.28 0.70
C HIS A 60 0.78 2.58 1.42
N SER A 61 1.63 3.38 0.77
CA SER A 61 2.42 4.49 1.30
C SER A 61 3.62 4.03 2.16
N TYR A 62 4.55 4.95 2.43
CA TYR A 62 5.58 4.72 3.43
C TYR A 62 5.05 5.00 4.83
N ASP A 63 4.54 6.19 5.10
CA ASP A 63 4.03 6.63 6.41
C ASP A 63 2.78 7.53 6.31
N MET A 64 1.88 7.28 5.35
CA MET A 64 0.61 7.99 5.23
C MET A 64 -0.61 7.15 5.60
N HIS A 65 -0.41 6.03 6.31
CA HIS A 65 -1.47 5.23 6.90
C HIS A 65 -1.55 5.51 8.40
N HIS A 66 -2.02 6.71 8.76
CA HIS A 66 -2.14 7.12 10.16
C HIS A 66 -3.35 6.48 10.83
N VAL A 67 -3.18 6.07 12.07
CA VAL A 67 -4.26 5.58 12.94
C VAL A 67 -4.70 6.72 13.84
N ARG A 68 -5.96 7.16 13.70
CA ARG A 68 -6.47 8.36 14.41
C ARG A 68 -6.22 8.35 15.91
N GLN A 69 -6.34 7.19 16.56
CA GLN A 69 -6.15 7.04 18.00
C GLN A 69 -4.68 7.11 18.44
N LEU A 70 -3.74 6.92 17.52
CA LEU A 70 -2.30 6.85 17.79
C LEU A 70 -1.53 8.05 17.23
N ASP A 71 -2.04 8.72 16.21
CA ASP A 71 -1.42 9.89 15.56
C ASP A 71 -2.15 11.20 15.90
N LEU A 72 -2.57 11.39 17.17
CA LEU A 72 -3.45 12.47 17.61
C LEU A 72 -2.99 13.88 17.21
N GLN A 73 -1.67 14.14 17.26
CA GLN A 73 -1.11 15.48 17.03
C GLN A 73 -0.86 15.79 15.56
N ASP A 74 -0.66 14.76 14.73
CA ASP A 74 -0.25 14.92 13.33
C ASP A 74 -1.04 14.00 12.39
N PHE A 75 -2.30 13.74 12.73
CA PHE A 75 -3.16 12.83 11.97
C PHE A 75 -3.35 13.29 10.52
N ARG A 76 -3.16 12.32 9.61
CA ARG A 76 -3.49 12.44 8.19
C ARG A 76 -4.53 11.38 7.82
N SER A 77 -5.59 11.77 7.15
CA SER A 77 -6.58 10.81 6.65
C SER A 77 -6.12 10.21 5.33
N GLY A 78 -5.46 9.07 5.41
CA GLY A 78 -4.85 8.44 4.24
C GLY A 78 -3.86 9.36 3.54
N VAL A 79 -3.92 9.43 2.22
CA VAL A 79 -3.06 10.32 1.42
C VAL A 79 -3.62 11.73 1.22
N LEU A 80 -4.70 12.09 1.91
CA LEU A 80 -5.30 13.42 1.77
C LEU A 80 -4.41 14.51 2.36
N ARG A 81 -4.53 15.72 1.83
CA ARG A 81 -3.86 16.90 2.37
C ARG A 81 -4.41 17.23 3.77
N LYS A 82 -3.54 17.50 4.74
CA LYS A 82 -3.94 18.00 6.05
C LYS A 82 -4.47 19.44 5.94
N GLU A 83 -5.37 19.84 6.83
CA GLU A 83 -5.87 21.23 6.88
C GLU A 83 -4.74 22.24 7.12
N SER A 84 -3.74 21.88 7.91
CA SER A 84 -2.56 22.69 8.22
C SER A 84 -1.54 22.80 7.08
N GLU A 85 -1.68 22.01 6.00
CA GLU A 85 -0.73 22.01 4.89
C GLU A 85 -1.22 22.91 3.74
N ASN A 86 -0.31 23.67 3.13
CA ASN A 86 -0.55 24.23 1.82
C ASN A 86 -0.29 23.18 0.71
N ALA A 87 -0.72 23.49 -0.52
CA ALA A 87 -0.60 22.57 -1.64
C ALA A 87 0.84 22.15 -1.96
N SER A 88 1.81 23.04 -1.80
CA SER A 88 3.23 22.76 -2.06
C SER A 88 3.80 21.83 -1.00
N ALA A 89 3.53 22.08 0.27
CA ALA A 89 3.95 21.23 1.38
C ALA A 89 3.39 19.81 1.24
N TYR A 90 2.10 19.69 0.90
CA TYR A 90 1.47 18.41 0.63
C TYR A 90 2.15 17.63 -0.50
N ARG A 91 2.33 18.27 -1.67
CA ARG A 91 2.99 17.64 -2.81
C ARG A 91 4.40 17.14 -2.47
N ASN A 92 5.16 17.95 -1.72
CA ASN A 92 6.51 17.57 -1.28
C ASN A 92 6.48 16.42 -0.29
N ALA A 93 5.55 16.43 0.68
CA ALA A 93 5.41 15.35 1.66
C ALA A 93 5.05 14.03 0.95
N PHE A 94 4.10 14.05 0.02
CA PHE A 94 3.68 12.85 -0.70
C PHE A 94 4.79 12.32 -1.62
N ARG A 95 5.49 13.16 -2.36
CA ARG A 95 6.65 12.74 -3.17
C ARG A 95 7.76 12.10 -2.34
N LYS A 96 8.05 12.65 -1.15
CA LYS A 96 9.04 12.08 -0.23
C LYS A 96 8.61 10.71 0.29
N ASP A 97 7.35 10.56 0.66
CA ASP A 97 6.76 9.31 1.12
C ASP A 97 6.91 8.20 0.05
N ILE A 98 6.47 8.49 -1.16
CA ILE A 98 6.59 7.57 -2.32
C ILE A 98 8.05 7.21 -2.60
N ALA A 99 8.93 8.21 -2.65
CA ALA A 99 10.34 8.01 -2.94
C ALA A 99 11.02 7.14 -1.89
N ARG A 100 10.66 7.31 -0.61
CA ARG A 100 11.17 6.49 0.48
C ARG A 100 10.75 5.05 0.33
N PHE A 101 9.46 4.79 0.09
CA PHE A 101 8.97 3.43 -0.11
C PHE A 101 9.68 2.73 -1.28
N LYS A 102 9.78 3.41 -2.44
CA LYS A 102 10.47 2.86 -3.62
C LYS A 102 11.95 2.58 -3.36
N LYS A 103 12.62 3.46 -2.61
CA LYS A 103 14.01 3.26 -2.20
C LYS A 103 14.17 2.01 -1.34
N ASP A 104 13.28 1.82 -0.35
CA ASP A 104 13.35 0.65 0.53
C ASP A 104 13.08 -0.65 -0.23
N MET A 105 12.13 -0.67 -1.18
CA MET A 105 11.94 -1.80 -2.09
C MET A 105 13.16 -2.09 -2.97
N GLN A 106 13.77 -1.05 -3.54
CA GLN A 106 14.96 -1.22 -4.37
C GLN A 106 16.13 -1.77 -3.56
N THR A 107 16.31 -1.29 -2.33
CA THR A 107 17.39 -1.73 -1.46
C THR A 107 17.23 -3.18 -1.01
N ASN A 108 16.02 -3.58 -0.64
CA ASN A 108 15.78 -4.86 0.02
C ASN A 108 15.27 -5.96 -0.92
N LEU A 109 14.53 -5.61 -1.97
CA LEU A 109 13.93 -6.56 -2.89
C LEU A 109 14.46 -6.45 -4.33
N HIS A 110 15.34 -5.48 -4.61
CA HIS A 110 15.89 -5.19 -5.94
C HIS A 110 14.81 -4.96 -7.02
N THR A 111 13.67 -4.41 -6.61
CA THR A 111 12.52 -4.10 -7.46
C THR A 111 11.91 -2.76 -7.08
N THR A 112 10.87 -2.33 -7.77
CA THR A 112 10.13 -1.10 -7.46
C THR A 112 8.63 -1.34 -7.37
N ALA A 113 7.92 -0.48 -6.61
CA ALA A 113 6.47 -0.48 -6.60
C ALA A 113 5.92 0.11 -7.89
N GLU A 114 4.99 -0.59 -8.50
CA GLU A 114 4.27 -0.18 -9.71
C GLU A 114 2.76 -0.01 -9.47
N VAL A 115 2.25 -0.54 -8.35
CA VAL A 115 0.85 -0.43 -7.98
C VAL A 115 0.74 0.19 -6.59
N PHE A 116 -0.22 1.11 -6.43
CA PHE A 116 -0.48 1.78 -5.16
C PHE A 116 -1.89 1.49 -4.67
N ALA A 117 -2.04 1.00 -3.45
CA ALA A 117 -3.33 0.94 -2.79
C ALA A 117 -3.49 2.18 -1.88
N TYR A 118 -4.58 2.92 -2.08
CA TYR A 118 -4.85 4.10 -1.26
C TYR A 118 -5.21 3.70 0.18
N PRO A 119 -4.49 4.19 1.21
CA PRO A 119 -4.91 4.04 2.61
C PRO A 119 -6.36 4.51 2.80
N TYR A 120 -7.19 3.65 3.39
CA TYR A 120 -8.64 3.88 3.56
C TYR A 120 -9.43 4.06 2.25
N GLY A 121 -8.82 3.80 1.10
CA GLY A 121 -9.40 4.05 -0.22
C GLY A 121 -9.53 5.54 -0.57
N LEU A 122 -8.95 6.44 0.22
CA LEU A 122 -9.09 7.88 0.08
C LEU A 122 -8.03 8.44 -0.87
N TYR A 123 -8.48 9.19 -1.88
CA TYR A 123 -7.60 9.82 -2.86
C TYR A 123 -8.20 11.11 -3.43
N THR A 124 -7.39 11.85 -4.17
CA THR A 124 -7.78 13.03 -4.94
C THR A 124 -7.09 12.98 -6.30
N GLU A 125 -7.57 13.77 -7.26
CA GLU A 125 -6.88 13.94 -8.55
C GLU A 125 -5.41 14.33 -8.37
N THR A 126 -5.11 15.17 -7.38
CA THR A 126 -3.72 15.55 -7.07
C THR A 126 -2.88 14.36 -6.62
N SER A 127 -3.40 13.52 -5.71
CA SER A 127 -2.66 12.32 -5.26
C SER A 127 -2.44 11.33 -6.40
N GLU A 128 -3.43 11.15 -7.25
CA GLU A 128 -3.32 10.26 -8.40
C GLU A 128 -2.33 10.80 -9.44
N SER A 129 -2.36 12.11 -9.75
CA SER A 129 -1.37 12.75 -10.61
C SER A 129 0.06 12.56 -10.10
N LEU A 130 0.28 12.72 -8.79
CA LEU A 130 1.60 12.52 -8.17
C LEU A 130 2.08 11.07 -8.27
N LEU A 131 1.17 10.09 -8.19
CA LEU A 131 1.51 8.67 -8.38
C LEU A 131 1.84 8.36 -9.84
N LYS A 132 1.11 8.93 -10.80
CA LYS A 132 1.43 8.85 -12.23
C LYS A 132 2.81 9.44 -12.52
N GLU A 133 3.09 10.65 -12.02
CA GLU A 133 4.41 11.30 -12.13
C GLU A 133 5.54 10.43 -11.53
N ALA A 134 5.27 9.72 -10.44
CA ALA A 134 6.21 8.81 -9.79
C ALA A 134 6.34 7.45 -10.49
N GLY A 135 5.63 7.22 -11.61
CA GLY A 135 5.72 6.01 -12.43
C GLY A 135 4.95 4.81 -11.88
N PHE A 136 3.93 5.04 -11.06
CA PHE A 136 2.95 3.99 -10.76
C PHE A 136 2.10 3.72 -11.99
N LYS A 137 1.79 2.46 -12.25
CA LYS A 137 1.05 2.01 -13.43
C LYS A 137 -0.42 1.74 -13.14
N ALA A 138 -0.76 1.53 -11.87
CA ALA A 138 -2.12 1.32 -11.43
C ALA A 138 -2.33 1.77 -9.98
N THR A 139 -3.58 2.12 -9.65
CA THR A 139 -3.98 2.40 -8.29
C THR A 139 -5.27 1.66 -7.94
N VAL A 140 -5.42 1.27 -6.66
CA VAL A 140 -6.61 0.59 -6.18
C VAL A 140 -7.19 1.30 -4.97
N THR A 141 -8.50 1.34 -4.89
CA THR A 141 -9.28 1.93 -3.79
C THR A 141 -9.90 0.84 -2.91
N SER A 142 -10.73 1.22 -1.96
CA SER A 142 -11.62 0.30 -1.21
C SER A 142 -13.04 0.29 -1.77
N ALA A 143 -13.33 1.03 -2.84
CA ALA A 143 -14.65 1.03 -3.45
C ALA A 143 -14.99 -0.37 -3.98
N HIS A 144 -16.19 -0.85 -3.65
CA HIS A 144 -16.67 -2.16 -4.13
C HIS A 144 -17.13 -2.07 -5.58
N GLY A 145 -16.80 -3.06 -6.40
CA GLY A 145 -17.33 -3.17 -7.76
C GLY A 145 -16.40 -3.80 -8.78
N ILE A 146 -16.88 -3.81 -10.02
CA ILE A 146 -16.21 -4.34 -11.20
C ILE A 146 -15.50 -3.20 -11.93
N ASN A 147 -14.36 -3.50 -12.54
CA ASN A 147 -13.58 -2.56 -13.35
C ASN A 147 -13.71 -2.91 -14.84
N TYR A 148 -13.82 -1.88 -15.66
CA TYR A 148 -13.70 -2.00 -17.10
C TYR A 148 -12.34 -1.48 -17.53
N VAL A 149 -11.46 -2.41 -17.92
CA VAL A 149 -10.11 -2.08 -18.40
C VAL A 149 -10.13 -2.01 -19.91
N THR A 150 -9.70 -0.88 -20.46
CA THR A 150 -9.69 -0.62 -21.89
C THR A 150 -8.28 -0.81 -22.45
N LYS A 151 -8.13 -1.69 -23.44
CA LYS A 151 -6.85 -1.93 -24.11
C LYS A 151 -6.35 -0.63 -24.78
N GLY A 152 -5.12 -0.23 -24.45
CA GLY A 152 -4.51 0.98 -24.98
C GLY A 152 -4.83 2.26 -24.18
N ASP A 153 -5.67 2.17 -23.17
CA ASP A 153 -5.97 3.27 -22.24
C ASP A 153 -5.42 2.95 -20.85
N PRO A 154 -4.19 3.43 -20.52
CA PRO A 154 -3.60 3.20 -19.21
C PRO A 154 -4.36 3.87 -18.07
N ASP A 155 -5.15 4.91 -18.34
CA ASP A 155 -5.93 5.59 -17.30
C ASP A 155 -7.05 4.71 -16.73
N SER A 156 -7.49 3.70 -17.47
CA SER A 156 -8.44 2.70 -16.98
C SER A 156 -7.90 1.81 -15.84
N LEU A 157 -6.61 1.89 -15.53
CA LEU A 157 -5.97 1.15 -14.42
C LEU A 157 -5.87 1.94 -13.12
N TYR A 158 -6.38 3.18 -13.10
CA TYR A 158 -6.31 4.01 -11.90
C TYR A 158 -7.65 4.03 -11.15
N ALA A 159 -7.57 4.24 -9.84
CA ALA A 159 -8.71 4.22 -8.92
C ALA A 159 -9.57 2.94 -9.02
N MET A 160 -8.95 1.80 -9.28
CA MET A 160 -9.64 0.54 -9.47
C MET A 160 -10.41 0.13 -8.20
N LYS A 161 -11.61 -0.35 -8.41
CA LYS A 161 -12.47 -0.94 -7.38
C LYS A 161 -11.99 -2.33 -7.00
N ARG A 162 -12.37 -2.78 -5.81
CA ARG A 162 -12.07 -4.13 -5.31
C ARG A 162 -13.33 -4.83 -4.84
N ILE A 163 -13.33 -6.14 -4.88
CA ILE A 163 -14.32 -6.97 -4.22
C ILE A 163 -13.67 -7.49 -2.94
N GLU A 164 -14.26 -7.17 -1.80
CA GLU A 164 -13.84 -7.73 -0.53
C GLU A 164 -14.35 -9.17 -0.42
N VAL A 165 -13.46 -10.09 -0.10
CA VAL A 165 -13.80 -11.50 0.14
C VAL A 165 -13.70 -11.75 1.64
N THR A 166 -14.83 -12.04 2.26
CA THR A 166 -14.94 -12.35 3.69
C THR A 166 -15.38 -13.81 3.88
N PRO A 167 -15.17 -14.38 5.07
CA PRO A 167 -15.64 -15.75 5.36
C PRO A 167 -17.14 -15.98 5.18
N ASP A 168 -17.93 -14.90 5.23
CA ASP A 168 -19.39 -14.94 5.13
C ASP A 168 -19.91 -14.91 3.69
N ILE A 169 -19.02 -14.72 2.70
CA ILE A 169 -19.40 -14.76 1.30
C ILE A 169 -19.42 -16.24 0.86
N PRO A 170 -20.60 -16.79 0.49
CA PRO A 170 -20.67 -18.15 -0.02
C PRO A 170 -19.85 -18.26 -1.31
N LEU A 171 -19.03 -19.29 -1.37
CA LEU A 171 -18.22 -19.65 -2.56
C LEU A 171 -19.11 -20.28 -3.63
#